data_2abf31cb94b7bace2d75398d03552652
#
_entry.id   2abf31cb94b7bace2d75398d03552652
#
_cell.length_a   1.000
_cell.length_b   1.000
_cell.length_c   1.000
_cell.angle_alpha   90.00
_cell.angle_beta   90.00
_cell.angle_gamma   90.00
#
_symmetry.space_group_name_H-M   'P 1'
#
loop_
_entity.id
_entity.type
_entity.pdbx_description
1 polymer ?
#
loop_
_entity_poly.entity_id
_entity_poly.type
_entity_poly.pdbx_seq_one_letter_code
_entity_poly.pdbx_strand_id
1 'polypeptide(L)'
;MRSLSYLVLCVAGILALPAHAAVHATNLTVFAAASTVQVLDEIRNTWNAENSPQLRIVYGSSGALARQIENGAPADIYFSANSTWVDYLIKHKFSRHETRQTIFRNRIVLIAPASAQLPTPFNLTTDIGPALGQNGRIAIGDPQHVPAGIYGSQALSGLGLWSLFAHRTVQTQNVRLALALVQRGEAPLGIVYYTDAIQSGQVRIVATINGSLHAPIEYQVIATRLANTAATAKFLEFLASDASREIYRKFGFLTR
;
A
#
# COMPACT_ATOMS: atom_id res chain seq x y z
N MET A 1 -45.80 -47.98 -67.46
CA MET A 1 -44.43 -47.76 -66.99
C MET A 1 -44.53 -46.77 -65.85
N ARG A 2 -44.36 -47.26 -64.56
CA ARG A 2 -44.46 -46.46 -63.34
C ARG A 2 -43.03 -46.21 -62.80
N SER A 3 -42.56 -44.99 -62.77
CA SER A 3 -41.30 -44.57 -62.17
C SER A 3 -41.49 -44.33 -60.69
N LEU A 4 -40.73 -45.06 -59.88
CA LEU A 4 -40.69 -44.99 -58.43
C LEU A 4 -39.60 -43.97 -58.05
N SER A 5 -39.98 -42.81 -57.53
CA SER A 5 -39.03 -41.80 -56.98
C SER A 5 -38.74 -42.13 -55.50
N TYR A 6 -37.48 -42.45 -55.21
CA TYR A 6 -37.00 -42.61 -53.83
C TYR A 6 -36.62 -41.24 -53.23
N LEU A 7 -37.33 -40.86 -52.18
CA LEU A 7 -37.00 -39.70 -51.38
C LEU A 7 -35.96 -40.10 -50.31
N VAL A 8 -34.73 -39.60 -50.43
CA VAL A 8 -33.67 -39.81 -49.44
C VAL A 8 -33.78 -38.69 -48.38
N LEU A 9 -34.15 -39.05 -47.15
CA LEU A 9 -34.23 -38.14 -46.03
C LEU A 9 -32.86 -38.09 -45.35
N CYS A 10 -32.11 -37.03 -45.56
CA CYS A 10 -30.87 -36.76 -44.80
C CYS A 10 -31.20 -36.18 -43.45
N VAL A 11 -31.04 -36.95 -42.38
CA VAL A 11 -31.12 -36.48 -41.01
C VAL A 11 -29.73 -35.90 -40.62
N ALA A 12 -29.60 -34.60 -40.63
CA ALA A 12 -28.40 -33.92 -40.15
C ALA A 12 -28.45 -33.88 -38.59
N GLY A 13 -27.69 -34.78 -37.96
CA GLY A 13 -27.48 -34.75 -36.51
C GLY A 13 -26.62 -33.55 -36.10
N ILE A 14 -27.21 -32.58 -35.47
CA ILE A 14 -26.45 -31.47 -34.84
C ILE A 14 -25.80 -31.99 -33.57
N LEU A 15 -24.50 -32.28 -33.62
CA LEU A 15 -23.66 -32.51 -32.45
C LEU A 15 -23.48 -31.19 -31.71
N ALA A 16 -24.28 -30.95 -30.66
CA ALA A 16 -24.07 -29.86 -29.72
C ALA A 16 -22.80 -30.17 -28.89
N LEU A 17 -21.68 -29.56 -29.25
CA LEU A 17 -20.51 -29.53 -28.41
C LEU A 17 -20.81 -28.73 -27.11
N PRO A 18 -20.52 -29.27 -25.93
CA PRO A 18 -20.68 -28.50 -24.71
C PRO A 18 -19.73 -27.28 -24.77
N ALA A 19 -20.31 -26.08 -24.80
CA ALA A 19 -19.57 -24.85 -24.62
C ALA A 19 -19.00 -24.87 -23.18
N HIS A 20 -17.74 -25.26 -23.07
CA HIS A 20 -16.98 -25.01 -21.82
C HIS A 20 -16.89 -23.49 -21.69
N ALA A 21 -17.79 -22.90 -20.91
CA ALA A 21 -17.61 -21.56 -20.43
C ALA A 21 -16.29 -21.54 -19.65
N ALA A 22 -15.23 -21.02 -20.26
CA ALA A 22 -14.00 -20.72 -19.56
C ALA A 22 -14.42 -19.73 -18.45
N VAL A 23 -14.49 -20.23 -17.22
CA VAL A 23 -14.56 -19.39 -16.03
C VAL A 23 -13.26 -18.61 -16.04
N HIS A 24 -13.26 -17.41 -16.63
CA HIS A 24 -12.18 -16.46 -16.44
C HIS A 24 -12.10 -16.24 -14.94
N ALA A 25 -11.10 -16.85 -14.30
CA ALA A 25 -10.77 -16.58 -12.92
C ALA A 25 -10.44 -15.08 -12.85
N THR A 26 -11.43 -14.28 -12.44
CA THR A 26 -11.26 -12.86 -12.27
C THR A 26 -10.21 -12.66 -11.18
N ASN A 27 -9.12 -11.93 -11.51
CA ASN A 27 -8.07 -11.64 -10.53
C ASN A 27 -8.68 -10.96 -9.29
N LEU A 28 -8.16 -11.31 -8.11
CA LEU A 28 -8.45 -10.59 -6.88
C LEU A 28 -7.62 -9.31 -6.86
N THR A 29 -8.27 -8.16 -6.98
CA THR A 29 -7.59 -6.86 -7.10
C THR A 29 -7.45 -6.21 -5.73
N VAL A 30 -6.20 -5.94 -5.33
CA VAL A 30 -5.84 -5.31 -4.06
C VAL A 30 -5.31 -3.90 -4.34
N PHE A 31 -5.92 -2.87 -3.76
CA PHE A 31 -5.39 -1.51 -3.75
C PHE A 31 -4.59 -1.32 -2.46
N ALA A 32 -3.28 -1.14 -2.56
CA ALA A 32 -2.37 -1.21 -1.43
C ALA A 32 -1.47 0.02 -1.29
N ALA A 33 -1.22 0.42 -0.04
CA ALA A 33 -0.29 1.50 0.29
C ALA A 33 1.09 1.26 -0.34
N ALA A 34 1.69 2.26 -0.97
CA ALA A 34 2.96 2.16 -1.68
C ALA A 34 4.13 1.66 -0.82
N SER A 35 4.08 1.88 0.50
CA SER A 35 5.07 1.36 1.45
C SER A 35 5.03 -0.17 1.63
N THR A 36 4.03 -0.86 1.08
CA THR A 36 3.88 -2.32 1.18
C THR A 36 4.40 -3.07 -0.04
N VAL A 37 4.97 -2.39 -1.04
CA VAL A 37 5.36 -2.99 -2.33
C VAL A 37 6.16 -4.30 -2.13
N GLN A 38 7.29 -4.25 -1.41
CA GLN A 38 8.15 -5.44 -1.30
C GLN A 38 7.47 -6.57 -0.52
N VAL A 39 6.82 -6.26 0.59
CA VAL A 39 6.17 -7.26 1.44
C VAL A 39 4.95 -7.89 0.75
N LEU A 40 4.14 -7.08 0.06
CA LEU A 40 2.97 -7.62 -0.65
C LEU A 40 3.33 -8.28 -1.97
N ASP A 41 4.46 -7.97 -2.59
CA ASP A 41 4.97 -8.73 -3.73
C ASP A 41 5.39 -10.15 -3.30
N GLU A 42 6.02 -10.31 -2.13
CA GLU A 42 6.32 -11.64 -1.58
C GLU A 42 5.04 -12.39 -1.18
N ILE A 43 4.09 -11.73 -0.53
CA ILE A 43 2.76 -12.27 -0.24
C ILE A 43 2.05 -12.71 -1.52
N ARG A 44 2.08 -11.90 -2.57
CA ARG A 44 1.49 -12.24 -3.88
C ARG A 44 2.13 -13.50 -4.47
N ASN A 45 3.45 -13.59 -4.43
CA ASN A 45 4.16 -14.74 -4.98
C ASN A 45 3.79 -16.03 -4.22
N THR A 46 3.75 -15.97 -2.89
CA THR A 46 3.33 -17.10 -2.04
C THR A 46 1.87 -17.48 -2.29
N TRP A 47 0.96 -16.49 -2.33
CA TRP A 47 -0.45 -16.74 -2.62
C TRP A 47 -0.66 -17.36 -4.00
N ASN A 48 -0.07 -16.76 -5.04
CA ASN A 48 -0.28 -17.17 -6.43
C ASN A 48 0.28 -18.56 -6.76
N ALA A 49 1.26 -19.04 -5.98
CA ALA A 49 1.79 -20.40 -6.14
C ALA A 49 0.77 -21.49 -5.76
N GLU A 50 -0.14 -21.19 -4.81
CA GLU A 50 -1.01 -22.21 -4.20
C GLU A 50 -2.51 -21.91 -4.38
N ASN A 51 -2.88 -20.71 -4.82
CA ASN A 51 -4.25 -20.25 -4.78
C ASN A 51 -4.74 -19.65 -6.10
N SER A 52 -6.08 -19.68 -6.25
CA SER A 52 -6.83 -19.00 -7.31
C SER A 52 -8.03 -18.29 -6.66
N PRO A 53 -8.42 -17.09 -7.13
CA PRO A 53 -7.82 -16.33 -8.24
C PRO A 53 -6.44 -15.76 -7.93
N GLN A 54 -5.69 -15.37 -8.98
CA GLN A 54 -4.39 -14.71 -8.85
C GLN A 54 -4.56 -13.29 -8.31
N LEU A 55 -3.57 -12.81 -7.54
CA LEU A 55 -3.57 -11.44 -7.03
C LEU A 55 -3.07 -10.46 -8.07
N ARG A 56 -3.82 -9.37 -8.24
CA ARG A 56 -3.39 -8.15 -8.91
C ARG A 56 -3.30 -7.03 -7.86
N ILE A 57 -2.12 -6.44 -7.69
CA ILE A 57 -1.93 -5.37 -6.71
C ILE A 57 -1.67 -4.06 -7.42
N VAL A 58 -2.40 -3.02 -7.01
CA VAL A 58 -2.23 -1.63 -7.45
C VAL A 58 -1.70 -0.83 -6.28
N TYR A 59 -0.53 -0.23 -6.44
CA TYR A 59 0.15 0.52 -5.38
C TYR A 59 -0.04 2.03 -5.54
N GLY A 60 -0.31 2.70 -4.44
CA GLY A 60 -0.47 4.15 -4.39
C GLY A 60 -0.49 4.68 -2.95
N SER A 61 -0.68 6.00 -2.77
CA SER A 61 -0.97 6.49 -1.43
C SER A 61 -2.35 6.04 -0.98
N SER A 62 -2.50 5.77 0.32
CA SER A 62 -3.79 5.28 0.84
C SER A 62 -4.93 6.25 0.53
N GLY A 63 -4.71 7.57 0.65
CA GLY A 63 -5.74 8.56 0.34
C GLY A 63 -6.13 8.57 -1.15
N ALA A 64 -5.17 8.50 -2.07
CA ALA A 64 -5.46 8.47 -3.49
C ALA A 64 -6.24 7.20 -3.89
N LEU A 65 -5.84 6.04 -3.34
CA LEU A 65 -6.53 4.77 -3.59
C LEU A 65 -7.94 4.74 -3.01
N ALA A 66 -8.16 5.31 -1.82
CA ALA A 66 -9.50 5.44 -1.24
C ALA A 66 -10.43 6.26 -2.13
N ARG A 67 -9.95 7.39 -2.67
CA ARG A 67 -10.71 8.21 -3.61
C ARG A 67 -10.98 7.49 -4.95
N GLN A 68 -10.04 6.68 -5.43
CA GLN A 68 -10.28 5.86 -6.62
C GLN A 68 -11.40 4.83 -6.37
N ILE A 69 -11.44 4.19 -5.19
CA ILE A 69 -12.52 3.27 -4.81
C ILE A 69 -13.86 4.02 -4.73
N GLU A 70 -13.89 5.20 -4.12
CA GLU A 70 -15.06 6.07 -4.08
C GLU A 70 -15.58 6.39 -5.49
N ASN A 71 -14.67 6.63 -6.45
CA ASN A 71 -14.98 6.91 -7.84
C ASN A 71 -15.23 5.65 -8.69
N GLY A 72 -15.42 4.49 -8.05
CA GLY A 72 -15.83 3.25 -8.73
C GLY A 72 -14.71 2.38 -9.27
N ALA A 73 -13.44 2.63 -8.91
CA ALA A 73 -12.36 1.73 -9.30
C ALA A 73 -12.59 0.31 -8.76
N PRO A 74 -12.38 -0.74 -9.58
CA PRO A 74 -12.73 -2.11 -9.26
C PRO A 74 -11.67 -2.77 -8.36
N ALA A 75 -11.64 -2.41 -7.09
CA ALA A 75 -10.83 -3.05 -6.07
C ALA A 75 -11.69 -4.01 -5.24
N ASP A 76 -11.18 -5.21 -4.95
CA ASP A 76 -11.79 -6.15 -4.02
C ASP A 76 -11.36 -5.85 -2.59
N ILE A 77 -10.10 -5.49 -2.40
CA ILE A 77 -9.49 -5.24 -1.09
C ILE A 77 -8.77 -3.90 -1.12
N TYR A 78 -8.91 -3.17 -0.03
CA TYR A 78 -8.16 -1.97 0.26
C TYR A 78 -7.20 -2.22 1.44
N PHE A 79 -5.89 -1.99 1.21
CA PHE A 79 -4.83 -2.15 2.20
C PHE A 79 -4.20 -0.78 2.50
N SER A 80 -4.54 -0.21 3.63
CA SER A 80 -4.17 1.15 4.01
C SER A 80 -3.06 1.19 5.04
N ALA A 81 -2.16 2.18 4.94
CA ALA A 81 -1.16 2.53 5.95
C ALA A 81 -1.70 3.53 7.01
N ASN A 82 -3.01 3.79 7.02
CA ASN A 82 -3.63 4.74 7.93
C ASN A 82 -5.10 4.39 8.17
N SER A 83 -5.52 4.33 9.43
CA SER A 83 -6.89 4.01 9.83
C SER A 83 -7.92 5.02 9.33
N THR A 84 -7.57 6.31 9.28
CA THR A 84 -8.47 7.37 8.83
C THR A 84 -9.02 7.13 7.43
N TRP A 85 -8.21 6.59 6.51
CA TRP A 85 -8.66 6.28 5.16
C TRP A 85 -9.54 5.03 5.09
N VAL A 86 -9.37 4.08 6.02
CA VAL A 86 -10.31 2.95 6.20
C VAL A 86 -11.64 3.47 6.76
N ASP A 87 -11.60 4.32 7.79
CA ASP A 87 -12.77 4.98 8.37
C ASP A 87 -13.54 5.80 7.32
N TYR A 88 -12.81 6.48 6.43
CA TYR A 88 -13.39 7.20 5.30
C TYR A 88 -14.23 6.28 4.41
N LEU A 89 -13.70 5.15 3.97
CA LEU A 89 -14.44 4.20 3.13
C LEU A 89 -15.65 3.56 3.85
N ILE A 90 -15.52 3.29 5.15
CA ILE A 90 -16.62 2.79 5.97
C ILE A 90 -17.74 3.84 6.07
N LYS A 91 -17.40 5.06 6.44
CA LYS A 91 -18.34 6.19 6.59
C LYS A 91 -19.15 6.44 5.30
N HIS A 92 -18.48 6.34 4.16
CA HIS A 92 -19.11 6.55 2.85
C HIS A 92 -19.70 5.28 2.23
N LYS A 93 -19.74 4.14 2.97
CA LYS A 93 -20.34 2.86 2.55
C LYS A 93 -19.69 2.24 1.31
N PHE A 94 -18.41 2.47 1.10
CA PHE A 94 -17.62 1.86 0.02
C PHE A 94 -16.91 0.58 0.42
N SER A 95 -17.01 0.17 1.69
CA SER A 95 -16.38 -1.03 2.23
C SER A 95 -17.29 -1.77 3.19
N ARG A 96 -16.91 -3.03 3.50
CA ARG A 96 -17.60 -3.93 4.42
C ARG A 96 -16.91 -3.87 5.77
N HIS A 97 -17.42 -3.06 6.71
CA HIS A 97 -16.78 -2.74 7.99
C HIS A 97 -16.43 -3.99 8.83
N GLU A 98 -17.24 -5.04 8.74
CA GLU A 98 -17.06 -6.32 9.44
C GLU A 98 -15.79 -7.08 9.01
N THR A 99 -15.21 -6.74 7.86
CA THR A 99 -14.00 -7.37 7.31
C THR A 99 -12.71 -6.65 7.69
N ARG A 100 -12.79 -5.54 8.45
CA ARG A 100 -11.64 -4.74 8.86
C ARG A 100 -10.70 -5.53 9.76
N GLN A 101 -9.42 -5.53 9.42
CA GLN A 101 -8.37 -6.16 10.22
C GLN A 101 -7.13 -5.26 10.28
N THR A 102 -6.47 -5.21 11.43
CA THR A 102 -5.12 -4.63 11.56
C THR A 102 -4.11 -5.75 11.35
N ILE A 103 -3.29 -5.63 10.31
CA ILE A 103 -2.34 -6.67 9.89
C ILE A 103 -0.99 -6.49 10.57
N PHE A 104 -0.43 -5.27 10.53
CA PHE A 104 0.85 -4.95 11.17
C PHE A 104 0.96 -3.45 11.47
N ARG A 105 2.04 -3.08 12.18
CA ARG A 105 2.37 -1.70 12.52
C ARG A 105 3.73 -1.31 11.96
N ASN A 106 4.02 0.00 12.01
CA ASN A 106 5.28 0.54 11.53
C ASN A 106 5.73 1.72 12.41
N ARG A 107 6.87 2.29 12.07
CA ARG A 107 7.44 3.51 12.67
C ARG A 107 7.80 4.47 11.54
N ILE A 108 7.78 5.77 11.79
CA ILE A 108 8.39 6.76 10.90
C ILE A 108 9.77 7.14 11.39
N VAL A 109 10.63 7.45 10.42
CA VAL A 109 12.03 7.82 10.65
C VAL A 109 12.39 9.03 9.82
N LEU A 110 13.34 9.81 10.30
CA LEU A 110 14.06 10.81 9.52
C LEU A 110 15.24 10.13 8.83
N ILE A 111 15.37 10.32 7.53
CA ILE A 111 16.45 9.77 6.71
C ILE A 111 17.24 10.88 6.03
N ALA A 112 18.50 10.56 5.69
CA ALA A 112 19.36 11.35 4.83
C ALA A 112 20.03 10.43 3.79
N PRO A 113 20.64 10.97 2.71
CA PRO A 113 21.50 10.18 1.84
C PRO A 113 22.57 9.41 2.64
N ALA A 114 22.92 8.21 2.23
CA ALA A 114 23.89 7.37 2.95
C ALA A 114 25.25 8.06 3.14
N SER A 115 25.66 8.91 2.19
CA SER A 115 26.91 9.69 2.21
C SER A 115 26.84 10.97 3.05
N ALA A 116 25.66 11.36 3.56
CA ALA A 116 25.50 12.63 4.28
C ALA A 116 26.31 12.65 5.59
N GLN A 117 27.07 13.71 5.80
CA GLN A 117 27.82 13.95 7.05
C GLN A 117 26.92 14.75 8.00
N LEU A 118 26.34 14.08 8.97
CA LEU A 118 25.41 14.67 9.96
C LEU A 118 25.81 14.22 11.37
N PRO A 119 25.46 15.00 12.42
CA PRO A 119 25.73 14.65 13.81
C PRO A 119 25.20 13.25 14.18
N THR A 120 25.89 12.59 15.10
CA THR A 120 25.44 11.32 15.70
C THR A 120 25.73 11.37 17.19
N PRO A 121 24.72 11.41 18.06
CA PRO A 121 23.27 11.35 17.74
C PRO A 121 22.75 12.63 17.06
N PHE A 122 21.71 12.48 16.24
CA PHE A 122 21.02 13.59 15.58
C PHE A 122 19.85 14.09 16.44
N ASN A 123 19.85 15.38 16.75
CA ASN A 123 18.79 16.02 17.52
C ASN A 123 17.77 16.64 16.58
N LEU A 124 16.52 16.14 16.63
CA LEU A 124 15.43 16.61 15.75
C LEU A 124 15.12 18.11 15.93
N THR A 125 15.34 18.69 17.11
CA THR A 125 14.97 20.08 17.36
C THR A 125 16.06 21.09 16.96
N THR A 126 17.33 20.68 16.97
CA THR A 126 18.46 21.60 16.71
C THR A 126 19.12 21.36 15.37
N ASP A 127 19.12 20.12 14.85
CA ASP A 127 19.97 19.73 13.73
C ASP A 127 19.24 19.72 12.37
N ILE A 128 17.91 19.72 12.34
CA ILE A 128 17.14 19.76 11.08
C ILE A 128 17.50 21.03 10.28
N GLY A 129 17.45 22.21 10.91
CA GLY A 129 17.77 23.49 10.24
C GLY A 129 19.16 23.51 9.59
N PRO A 130 20.23 23.23 10.37
CA PRO A 130 21.59 23.09 9.84
C PRO A 130 21.72 22.04 8.73
N ALA A 131 21.13 20.88 8.89
CA ALA A 131 21.17 19.80 7.90
C ALA A 131 20.47 20.16 6.57
N LEU A 132 19.47 21.00 6.60
CA LEU A 132 18.80 21.53 5.40
C LEU A 132 19.64 22.60 4.69
N GLY A 133 20.55 23.29 5.39
CA GLY A 133 21.28 24.43 4.84
C GLY A 133 20.30 25.56 4.40
N GLN A 134 20.71 26.40 3.45
CA GLN A 134 19.90 27.55 3.03
C GLN A 134 18.66 27.15 2.21
N ASN A 135 18.79 26.25 1.25
CA ASN A 135 17.76 25.95 0.25
C ASN A 135 17.20 24.52 0.33
N GLY A 136 17.75 23.67 1.21
CA GLY A 136 17.31 22.28 1.35
C GLY A 136 15.89 22.18 1.88
N ARG A 137 15.22 21.09 1.47
CA ARG A 137 13.85 20.77 1.86
C ARG A 137 13.75 19.35 2.41
N ILE A 138 12.79 19.13 3.28
CA ILE A 138 12.44 17.79 3.78
C ILE A 138 11.53 17.12 2.75
N ALA A 139 11.93 15.98 2.20
CA ALA A 139 11.04 15.15 1.39
C ALA A 139 10.01 14.46 2.30
N ILE A 140 8.74 14.65 2.02
CA ILE A 140 7.63 14.10 2.81
C ILE A 140 6.45 13.76 1.90
N GLY A 141 5.68 12.72 2.21
CA GLY A 141 4.38 12.54 1.56
C GLY A 141 3.47 13.75 1.82
N ASP A 142 2.56 14.07 0.89
CA ASP A 142 1.62 15.17 1.10
C ASP A 142 0.84 14.99 2.42
N PRO A 143 0.96 15.92 3.38
CA PRO A 143 0.32 15.81 4.70
C PRO A 143 -1.21 15.77 4.68
N GLN A 144 -1.84 16.13 3.57
CA GLN A 144 -3.30 16.14 3.45
C GLN A 144 -3.88 14.74 3.18
N HIS A 145 -3.12 13.87 2.46
CA HIS A 145 -3.69 12.60 2.01
C HIS A 145 -2.72 11.41 1.98
N VAL A 146 -1.40 11.64 2.10
CA VAL A 146 -0.40 10.56 2.15
C VAL A 146 -0.13 10.18 3.60
N PRO A 147 -0.36 8.93 4.03
CA PRO A 147 -0.21 8.54 5.44
C PRO A 147 1.14 8.90 6.07
N ALA A 148 2.27 8.63 5.41
CA ALA A 148 3.59 8.99 5.93
C ALA A 148 3.75 10.51 6.12
N GLY A 149 3.12 11.31 5.26
CA GLY A 149 3.08 12.77 5.38
C GLY A 149 2.20 13.22 6.53
N ILE A 150 1.03 12.61 6.72
CA ILE A 150 0.14 12.88 7.87
C ILE A 150 0.90 12.63 9.17
N TYR A 151 1.53 11.46 9.33
CA TYR A 151 2.29 11.13 10.53
C TYR A 151 3.52 12.03 10.71
N GLY A 152 4.23 12.35 9.62
CA GLY A 152 5.39 13.23 9.64
C GLY A 152 5.04 14.66 10.07
N SER A 153 3.95 15.23 9.55
CA SER A 153 3.48 16.55 9.94
C SER A 153 2.99 16.59 11.40
N GLN A 154 2.29 15.53 11.86
CA GLN A 154 1.91 15.38 13.27
C GLN A 154 3.14 15.37 14.17
N ALA A 155 4.16 14.58 13.82
CA ALA A 155 5.38 14.47 14.60
C ALA A 155 6.15 15.80 14.66
N LEU A 156 6.31 16.49 13.53
CA LEU A 156 6.94 17.80 13.50
C LEU A 156 6.10 18.85 14.28
N SER A 157 4.77 18.76 14.25
CA SER A 157 3.89 19.62 15.07
C SER A 157 4.06 19.34 16.56
N GLY A 158 4.13 18.06 16.96
CA GLY A 158 4.37 17.65 18.34
C GLY A 158 5.72 18.12 18.89
N LEU A 159 6.70 18.34 18.01
CA LEU A 159 8.00 18.96 18.35
C LEU A 159 8.00 20.49 18.25
N GLY A 160 6.90 21.14 17.85
CA GLY A 160 6.84 22.57 17.58
C GLY A 160 7.56 23.02 16.30
N LEU A 161 7.92 22.06 15.42
CA LEU A 161 8.75 22.31 14.24
C LEU A 161 7.96 22.48 12.94
N TRP A 162 6.69 22.08 12.90
CA TRP A 162 5.91 22.13 11.66
C TRP A 162 5.76 23.55 11.12
N SER A 163 5.47 24.52 11.97
CA SER A 163 5.37 25.93 11.56
C SER A 163 6.68 26.49 10.99
N LEU A 164 7.81 25.98 11.46
CA LEU A 164 9.14 26.40 10.98
C LEU A 164 9.53 25.76 9.65
N PHE A 165 9.13 24.51 9.41
CA PHE A 165 9.61 23.73 8.26
C PHE A 165 8.55 23.39 7.22
N ALA A 166 7.25 23.66 7.44
CA ALA A 166 6.19 23.35 6.47
C ALA A 166 6.48 23.93 5.09
N HIS A 167 6.94 25.19 5.02
CA HIS A 167 7.30 25.87 3.79
C HIS A 167 8.64 25.35 3.18
N ARG A 168 9.40 24.57 3.94
CA ARG A 168 10.64 23.89 3.55
C ARG A 168 10.43 22.39 3.35
N THR A 169 9.25 21.98 2.94
CA THR A 169 8.98 20.60 2.52
C THR A 169 8.87 20.49 1.00
N VAL A 170 9.25 19.35 0.46
CA VAL A 170 8.81 18.90 -0.86
C VAL A 170 7.82 17.76 -0.66
N GLN A 171 6.56 18.04 -1.02
CA GLN A 171 5.45 17.13 -0.82
C GLN A 171 5.31 16.20 -2.03
N THR A 172 5.17 14.91 -1.76
CA THR A 172 5.13 13.86 -2.79
C THR A 172 3.82 13.10 -2.75
N GLN A 173 3.45 12.51 -3.90
CA GLN A 173 2.21 11.76 -4.05
C GLN A 173 2.16 10.45 -3.24
N ASN A 174 3.30 9.92 -2.81
CA ASN A 174 3.40 8.78 -1.91
C ASN A 174 4.79 8.75 -1.26
N VAL A 175 4.96 7.91 -0.22
CA VAL A 175 6.20 7.83 0.56
C VAL A 175 7.41 7.33 -0.25
N ARG A 176 7.19 6.50 -1.28
CA ARG A 176 8.30 5.98 -2.12
C ARG A 176 8.93 7.08 -2.97
N LEU A 177 8.14 8.07 -3.40
CA LEU A 177 8.69 9.25 -4.07
C LEU A 177 9.50 10.12 -3.10
N ALA A 178 9.07 10.26 -1.84
CA ALA A 178 9.85 10.96 -0.83
C ALA A 178 11.20 10.26 -0.57
N LEU A 179 11.19 8.93 -0.43
CA LEU A 179 12.41 8.12 -0.34
C LEU A 179 13.32 8.35 -1.54
N ALA A 180 12.78 8.30 -2.75
CA ALA A 180 13.53 8.45 -3.99
C ALA A 180 14.24 9.82 -4.11
N LEU A 181 13.61 10.91 -3.65
CA LEU A 181 14.24 12.24 -3.62
C LEU A 181 15.50 12.24 -2.72
N VAL A 182 15.43 11.58 -1.56
CA VAL A 182 16.59 11.48 -0.66
C VAL A 182 17.66 10.55 -1.23
N GLN A 183 17.27 9.40 -1.81
CA GLN A 183 18.21 8.47 -2.46
C GLN A 183 19.06 9.16 -3.55
N ARG A 184 18.44 10.06 -4.33
CA ARG A 184 19.12 10.79 -5.41
C ARG A 184 19.85 12.05 -4.93
N GLY A 185 19.79 12.37 -3.62
CA GLY A 185 20.39 13.59 -3.07
C GLY A 185 19.64 14.89 -3.43
N GLU A 186 18.43 14.78 -4.00
CA GLU A 186 17.57 15.93 -4.34
C GLU A 186 16.91 16.56 -3.10
N ALA A 187 16.84 15.80 -2.01
CA ALA A 187 16.45 16.28 -0.70
C ALA A 187 17.48 15.83 0.34
N PRO A 188 18.03 16.74 1.16
CA PRO A 188 18.99 16.39 2.20
C PRO A 188 18.39 15.58 3.34
N LEU A 189 17.09 15.69 3.58
CA LEU A 189 16.36 14.96 4.61
C LEU A 189 15.01 14.46 4.05
N GLY A 190 14.50 13.38 4.63
CA GLY A 190 13.16 12.90 4.32
C GLY A 190 12.51 12.19 5.49
N ILE A 191 11.17 12.21 5.55
CA ILE A 191 10.37 11.45 6.51
C ILE A 191 9.68 10.31 5.78
N VAL A 192 10.06 9.07 6.15
CA VAL A 192 9.55 7.84 5.54
C VAL A 192 9.27 6.80 6.63
N TYR A 193 8.75 5.64 6.25
CA TYR A 193 8.65 4.54 7.20
C TYR A 193 10.00 3.86 7.43
N TYR A 194 10.16 3.29 8.62
CA TYR A 194 11.33 2.48 8.98
C TYR A 194 11.58 1.37 7.95
N THR A 195 10.52 0.68 7.54
CA THR A 195 10.60 -0.39 6.54
C THR A 195 11.07 0.09 5.17
N ASP A 196 10.72 1.31 4.75
CA ASP A 196 11.24 1.90 3.51
C ASP A 196 12.74 2.18 3.60
N ALA A 197 13.19 2.67 4.76
CA ALA A 197 14.58 3.05 4.98
C ALA A 197 15.52 1.84 5.04
N ILE A 198 15.18 0.80 5.82
CA ILE A 198 16.06 -0.38 6.00
C ILE A 198 16.23 -1.22 4.74
N GLN A 199 15.30 -1.11 3.80
CA GLN A 199 15.38 -1.81 2.52
C GLN A 199 16.12 -1.02 1.44
N SER A 200 16.63 0.16 1.78
CA SER A 200 17.38 1.03 0.87
C SER A 200 18.83 1.17 1.30
N GLY A 201 19.75 0.68 0.48
CA GLY A 201 21.19 0.88 0.70
C GLY A 201 21.68 2.31 0.40
N GLN A 202 20.83 3.20 -0.10
CA GLN A 202 21.20 4.55 -0.54
C GLN A 202 20.84 5.65 0.46
N VAL A 203 20.16 5.30 1.54
CA VAL A 203 19.83 6.22 2.64
C VAL A 203 20.27 5.65 3.98
N ARG A 204 20.46 6.52 4.96
CA ARG A 204 20.61 6.14 6.35
C ARG A 204 19.55 6.76 7.23
N ILE A 205 19.15 6.05 8.26
CA ILE A 205 18.27 6.57 9.31
C ILE A 205 19.13 7.48 10.19
N VAL A 206 18.71 8.74 10.33
CA VAL A 206 19.39 9.72 11.20
C VAL A 206 18.69 9.87 12.53
N ALA A 207 17.37 9.68 12.57
CA ALA A 207 16.60 9.63 13.80
C ALA A 207 15.34 8.77 13.65
N THR A 208 15.00 8.01 14.69
CA THR A 208 13.69 7.38 14.84
C THR A 208 12.76 8.38 15.54
N ILE A 209 11.60 8.62 14.96
CA ILE A 209 10.63 9.56 15.51
C ILE A 209 9.83 8.86 16.62
N ASN A 210 9.68 9.51 17.77
CA ASN A 210 8.95 8.93 18.90
C ASN A 210 7.47 8.77 18.53
N GLY A 211 6.93 7.56 18.74
CA GLY A 211 5.54 7.21 18.42
C GLY A 211 4.48 7.98 19.21
N SER A 212 4.86 8.65 20.32
CA SER A 212 3.95 9.55 21.06
C SER A 212 3.67 10.88 20.36
N LEU A 213 4.44 11.22 19.31
CA LEU A 213 4.33 12.47 18.56
C LEU A 213 3.34 12.39 17.41
N HIS A 214 2.79 11.23 17.10
CA HIS A 214 1.84 11.00 16.03
C HIS A 214 0.86 9.88 16.38
N ALA A 215 -0.25 9.79 15.65
CA ALA A 215 -1.18 8.68 15.79
C ALA A 215 -0.52 7.32 15.52
N PRO A 216 -1.00 6.21 16.09
CA PRO A 216 -0.47 4.88 15.84
C PRO A 216 -0.46 4.54 14.34
N ILE A 217 0.66 4.04 13.85
CA ILE A 217 0.81 3.63 12.44
C ILE A 217 0.33 2.19 12.31
N GLU A 218 -0.91 2.03 11.92
CA GLU A 218 -1.54 0.72 11.73
C GLU A 218 -1.84 0.50 10.25
N TYR A 219 -1.38 -0.62 9.73
CA TYR A 219 -1.75 -1.09 8.41
C TYR A 219 -2.97 -1.97 8.52
N GLN A 220 -4.03 -1.53 7.86
CA GLN A 220 -5.33 -2.17 7.94
C GLN A 220 -5.80 -2.59 6.57
N VAL A 221 -6.48 -3.74 6.53
CA VAL A 221 -7.18 -4.21 5.34
C VAL A 221 -8.67 -4.20 5.56
N ILE A 222 -9.40 -4.03 4.47
CA ILE A 222 -10.85 -4.10 4.43
C ILE A 222 -11.32 -4.51 3.04
N ALA A 223 -12.36 -5.34 2.96
CA ALA A 223 -13.03 -5.64 1.71
C ALA A 223 -13.82 -4.43 1.21
N THR A 224 -13.77 -4.14 -0.08
CA THR A 224 -14.63 -3.13 -0.69
C THR A 224 -16.07 -3.64 -0.83
N ARG A 225 -17.00 -2.75 -1.12
CA ARG A 225 -18.38 -3.12 -1.36
C ARG A 225 -18.56 -4.06 -2.56
N LEU A 226 -17.70 -3.92 -3.59
CA LEU A 226 -17.78 -4.67 -4.84
C LEU A 226 -17.01 -6.01 -4.80
N ALA A 227 -16.36 -6.33 -3.68
CA ALA A 227 -15.49 -7.49 -3.55
C ALA A 227 -16.18 -8.82 -3.82
N ASN A 228 -15.46 -9.72 -4.50
CA ASN A 228 -15.82 -11.14 -4.55
C ASN A 228 -15.68 -11.76 -3.15
N THR A 229 -16.80 -12.18 -2.55
CA THR A 229 -16.87 -12.52 -1.13
C THR A 229 -15.98 -13.71 -0.74
N ALA A 230 -16.01 -14.82 -1.51
CA ALA A 230 -15.29 -16.05 -1.16
C ALA A 230 -13.78 -15.91 -1.30
N ALA A 231 -13.29 -15.39 -2.43
CA ALA A 231 -11.86 -15.20 -2.66
C ALA A 231 -11.27 -14.14 -1.71
N THR A 232 -12.02 -13.07 -1.44
CA THR A 232 -11.62 -12.02 -0.50
C THR A 232 -11.48 -12.57 0.92
N ALA A 233 -12.46 -13.35 1.41
CA ALA A 233 -12.39 -13.94 2.74
C ALA A 233 -11.16 -14.84 2.90
N LYS A 234 -10.91 -15.71 1.93
CA LYS A 234 -9.74 -16.60 1.92
C LYS A 234 -8.42 -15.82 1.95
N PHE A 235 -8.32 -14.73 1.18
CA PHE A 235 -7.12 -13.92 1.18
C PHE A 235 -6.94 -13.11 2.48
N LEU A 236 -8.01 -12.58 3.07
CA LEU A 236 -7.95 -11.92 4.37
C LEU A 236 -7.50 -12.88 5.48
N GLU A 237 -7.94 -14.13 5.45
CA GLU A 237 -7.47 -15.19 6.36
C GLU A 237 -5.98 -15.49 6.14
N PHE A 238 -5.55 -15.62 4.87
CA PHE A 238 -4.14 -15.81 4.53
C PHE A 238 -3.26 -14.66 5.04
N LEU A 239 -3.69 -13.40 4.89
CA LEU A 239 -2.97 -12.24 5.43
C LEU A 239 -2.82 -12.29 6.97
N ALA A 240 -3.76 -12.92 7.68
CA ALA A 240 -3.72 -13.07 9.13
C ALA A 240 -2.93 -14.32 9.60
N SER A 241 -2.47 -15.18 8.69
CA SER A 241 -1.77 -16.43 9.00
C SER A 241 -0.37 -16.21 9.59
N ASP A 242 0.16 -17.22 10.28
CA ASP A 242 1.53 -17.18 10.81
C ASP A 242 2.59 -17.11 9.71
N ALA A 243 2.37 -17.81 8.61
CA ALA A 243 3.24 -17.73 7.44
C ALA A 243 3.37 -16.30 6.91
N SER A 244 2.24 -15.58 6.79
CA SER A 244 2.25 -14.17 6.41
C SER A 244 2.93 -13.28 7.46
N ARG A 245 2.75 -13.56 8.76
CA ARG A 245 3.43 -12.81 9.84
C ARG A 245 4.95 -12.94 9.78
N GLU A 246 5.48 -14.11 9.43
CA GLU A 246 6.92 -14.31 9.22
C GLU A 246 7.44 -13.42 8.07
N ILE A 247 6.71 -13.36 6.96
CA ILE A 247 7.03 -12.47 5.85
C ILE A 247 7.05 -11.01 6.34
N TYR A 248 6.03 -10.56 7.10
CA TYR A 248 5.97 -9.18 7.60
C TYR A 248 7.18 -8.84 8.48
N ARG A 249 7.60 -9.73 9.39
CA ARG A 249 8.77 -9.54 10.26
C ARG A 249 10.07 -9.45 9.46
N LYS A 250 10.23 -10.29 8.44
CA LYS A 250 11.38 -10.26 7.52
C LYS A 250 11.56 -8.86 6.87
N PHE A 251 10.47 -8.18 6.57
CA PHE A 251 10.48 -6.83 6.00
C PHE A 251 10.51 -5.71 7.07
N GLY A 252 10.62 -6.03 8.35
CA GLY A 252 10.79 -5.06 9.45
C GLY A 252 9.48 -4.47 9.98
N PHE A 253 8.33 -5.01 9.59
CA PHE A 253 7.03 -4.62 10.15
C PHE A 253 6.86 -5.19 11.56
N LEU A 254 6.10 -4.47 12.39
CA LEU A 254 5.78 -4.89 13.75
C LEU A 254 4.47 -5.70 13.73
N THR A 255 4.56 -6.99 14.02
CA THR A 255 3.40 -7.90 14.15
C THR A 255 3.01 -8.08 15.61
N ARG A 256 1.74 -8.43 15.85
CA ARG A 256 1.27 -8.88 17.15
C ARG A 256 1.72 -10.30 17.40
#